data_063e3fd1b1ca6fafdb93b68c723e98fb
#
_entry.id   063e3fd1b1ca6fafdb93b68c723e98fb
#
_cell.length_a   1.000
_cell.length_b   1.000
_cell.length_c   1.000
_cell.angle_alpha   90.00
_cell.angle_beta   90.00
_cell.angle_gamma   90.00
#
_symmetry.space_group_name_H-M   'P 1'
#
loop_
_entity.id
_entity.type
_entity.pdbx_description
1 polymer ?
#
loop_
_entity_poly.entity_id
_entity_poly.type
_entity_poly.pdbx_seq_one_letter_code
_entity_poly.pdbx_strand_id
1 'polypeptide(L)'
;MSQGRVLVIDDEADVRKAVRMTLSKAGYDVVEAEDGEQAITTIKAGDNPLMVDTIICDIYMPKINGIEAIAYFRSQFPSVPVIVLTGQPDIKHATALFKQGVVDYLVKPIDAEKLKSVVSKATKEHVLFKDKFST
;
A
#
# COMPACT_ATOMS: atom_id res chain seq x y z
N MET A 1 -9.74 -14.22 12.35
CA MET A 1 -8.35 -13.74 12.39
C MET A 1 -8.04 -12.99 11.11
N SER A 2 -7.32 -11.88 11.24
CA SER A 2 -6.95 -11.06 10.09
C SER A 2 -5.84 -11.72 9.26
N GLN A 3 -5.92 -11.55 7.93
CA GLN A 3 -4.85 -11.95 7.02
C GLN A 3 -3.68 -10.95 7.04
N GLY A 4 -3.89 -9.79 7.63
CA GLY A 4 -2.94 -8.70 7.70
C GLY A 4 -3.65 -7.36 7.63
N ARG A 5 -2.91 -6.27 7.82
CA ARG A 5 -3.46 -4.91 7.73
C ARG A 5 -2.87 -4.20 6.51
N VAL A 6 -3.73 -3.59 5.72
CA VAL A 6 -3.35 -2.88 4.48
C VAL A 6 -3.71 -1.40 4.64
N LEU A 7 -2.76 -0.52 4.36
CA LEU A 7 -3.00 0.92 4.26
C LEU A 7 -3.23 1.27 2.79
N VAL A 8 -4.40 1.83 2.49
CA VAL A 8 -4.79 2.25 1.13
C VAL A 8 -4.79 3.77 1.05
N ILE A 9 -4.02 4.30 0.12
CA ILE A 9 -3.84 5.75 -0.06
C ILE A 9 -4.27 6.14 -1.47
N ASP A 10 -5.38 6.88 -1.57
CA ASP A 10 -5.92 7.35 -2.84
C ASP A 10 -6.86 8.53 -2.56
N ASP A 11 -6.81 9.57 -3.38
CA ASP A 11 -7.68 10.73 -3.21
C ASP A 11 -9.11 10.49 -3.70
N GLU A 12 -9.33 9.42 -4.48
CA GLU A 12 -10.64 9.05 -4.97
C GLU A 12 -11.34 8.11 -3.99
N ALA A 13 -12.40 8.60 -3.36
CA ALA A 13 -13.17 7.84 -2.37
C ALA A 13 -13.72 6.52 -2.93
N ASP A 14 -14.16 6.52 -4.20
CA ASP A 14 -14.71 5.32 -4.83
C ASP A 14 -13.65 4.25 -5.02
N VAL A 15 -12.41 4.64 -5.32
CA VAL A 15 -11.30 3.70 -5.44
C VAL A 15 -10.96 3.09 -4.08
N ARG A 16 -10.85 3.94 -3.03
CA ARG A 16 -10.61 3.43 -1.67
C ARG A 16 -11.69 2.46 -1.24
N LYS A 17 -12.95 2.79 -1.52
CA LYS A 17 -14.08 1.92 -1.19
C LYS A 17 -13.99 0.57 -1.89
N ALA A 18 -13.70 0.57 -3.19
CA ALA A 18 -13.57 -0.67 -3.97
C ALA A 18 -12.45 -1.55 -3.42
N VAL A 19 -11.29 -0.95 -3.13
CA VAL A 19 -10.14 -1.68 -2.55
C VAL A 19 -10.51 -2.23 -1.18
N ARG A 20 -11.08 -1.38 -0.31
CA ARG A 20 -11.49 -1.81 1.04
C ARG A 20 -12.47 -2.98 0.99
N MET A 21 -13.51 -2.89 0.14
CA MET A 21 -14.51 -3.95 0.05
C MET A 21 -13.90 -5.27 -0.43
N THR A 22 -13.05 -5.21 -1.44
CA THR A 22 -12.38 -6.39 -1.97
C THR A 22 -11.48 -7.04 -0.92
N LEU A 23 -10.65 -6.25 -0.26
CA LEU A 23 -9.69 -6.77 0.71
C LEU A 23 -10.34 -7.20 2.03
N SER A 24 -11.36 -6.47 2.48
CA SER A 24 -12.09 -6.85 3.70
C SER A 24 -12.77 -8.21 3.53
N LYS A 25 -13.37 -8.46 2.35
CA LYS A 25 -13.96 -9.77 2.05
C LYS A 25 -12.91 -10.88 2.01
N ALA A 26 -11.68 -10.55 1.67
CA ALA A 26 -10.57 -11.51 1.65
C ALA A 26 -9.91 -11.70 3.03
N GLY A 27 -10.41 -11.02 4.06
CA GLY A 27 -9.95 -11.21 5.43
C GLY A 27 -8.91 -10.21 5.93
N TYR A 28 -8.65 -9.13 5.18
CA TYR A 28 -7.70 -8.10 5.60
C TYR A 28 -8.37 -7.00 6.40
N ASP A 29 -7.64 -6.44 7.36
CA ASP A 29 -8.00 -5.17 7.97
C ASP A 29 -7.51 -4.06 7.03
N VAL A 30 -8.32 -3.05 6.80
CA VAL A 30 -7.98 -1.95 5.88
C VAL A 30 -8.05 -0.62 6.61
N VAL A 31 -6.98 0.16 6.55
CA VAL A 31 -6.97 1.56 6.98
C VAL A 31 -6.79 2.42 5.74
N GLU A 32 -7.35 3.62 5.76
CA GLU A 32 -7.43 4.49 4.58
C GLU A 32 -6.83 5.85 4.84
N ALA A 33 -6.25 6.43 3.79
CA ALA A 33 -5.84 7.83 3.77
C ALA A 33 -6.17 8.43 2.41
N GLU A 34 -6.55 9.70 2.38
CA GLU A 34 -6.98 10.36 1.15
C GLU A 34 -5.88 11.17 0.47
N ASP A 35 -4.76 11.36 1.13
CA ASP A 35 -3.59 12.06 0.56
C ASP A 35 -2.31 11.61 1.27
N GLY A 36 -1.17 12.06 0.78
CA GLY A 36 0.13 11.68 1.31
C GLY A 36 0.37 12.15 2.74
N GLU A 37 -0.10 13.35 3.09
CA GLU A 37 0.03 13.90 4.44
C GLU A 37 -0.77 13.05 5.44
N GLN A 38 -2.02 12.75 5.12
CA GLN A 38 -2.86 11.90 5.95
C GLN A 38 -2.28 10.48 6.06
N ALA A 39 -1.69 9.98 4.98
CA ALA A 39 -1.05 8.66 4.98
C ALA A 39 0.11 8.59 5.97
N ILE A 40 0.96 9.59 6.00
CA ILE A 40 2.07 9.67 6.93
C ILE A 40 1.57 9.73 8.38
N THR A 41 0.55 10.53 8.63
CA THR A 41 -0.09 10.61 9.96
C THR A 41 -0.70 9.27 10.35
N THR A 42 -1.41 8.63 9.41
CA THR A 42 -2.12 7.37 9.67
C THR A 42 -1.15 6.24 10.00
N ILE A 43 -0.06 6.11 9.25
CA ILE A 43 0.87 4.99 9.50
C ILE A 43 1.56 5.10 10.85
N LYS A 44 1.69 6.29 11.39
CA LYS A 44 2.28 6.52 12.71
C LYS A 44 1.29 6.35 13.85
N ALA A 45 -0.02 6.33 13.57
CA ALA A 45 -1.06 6.34 14.58
C ALA A 45 -1.27 4.96 15.22
N GLY A 46 -1.49 4.97 16.54
CA GLY A 46 -1.84 3.76 17.28
C GLY A 46 -0.81 2.64 17.07
N ASP A 47 -1.29 1.46 16.75
CA ASP A 47 -0.46 0.28 16.49
C ASP A 47 -0.08 0.10 15.01
N ASN A 48 -0.46 1.04 14.14
CA ASN A 48 -0.18 0.92 12.69
C ASN A 48 1.31 0.73 12.37
N PRO A 49 2.26 1.39 13.06
CA PRO A 49 3.68 1.16 12.78
C PRO A 49 4.11 -0.30 12.90
N LEU A 50 3.43 -1.07 13.75
CA LEU A 50 3.73 -2.48 13.98
C LEU A 50 2.83 -3.41 13.18
N MET A 51 1.63 -2.96 12.82
CA MET A 51 0.57 -3.83 12.28
C MET A 51 0.36 -3.72 10.78
N VAL A 52 0.76 -2.61 10.15
CA VAL A 52 0.58 -2.47 8.70
C VAL A 52 1.55 -3.40 7.98
N ASP A 53 1.00 -4.29 7.17
CA ASP A 53 1.75 -5.32 6.45
C ASP A 53 1.96 -5.00 4.97
N THR A 54 1.17 -4.10 4.41
CA THR A 54 1.25 -3.71 2.99
C THR A 54 0.68 -2.32 2.80
N ILE A 55 1.29 -1.53 1.95
CA ILE A 55 0.82 -0.19 1.59
C ILE A 55 0.47 -0.18 0.11
N ILE A 56 -0.74 0.31 -0.23
CA ILE A 56 -1.17 0.56 -1.61
C ILE A 56 -1.28 2.07 -1.76
N CYS A 57 -0.56 2.65 -2.71
CA CYS A 57 -0.45 4.10 -2.84
C CYS A 57 -0.64 4.57 -4.28
N ASP A 58 -1.61 5.48 -4.48
CA ASP A 58 -1.75 6.24 -5.71
C ASP A 58 -0.60 7.27 -5.78
N ILE A 59 -0.01 7.43 -6.97
CA ILE A 59 1.10 8.37 -7.14
C ILE A 59 0.64 9.77 -7.59
N TYR A 60 -0.61 9.92 -8.04
CA TYR A 60 -1.15 11.21 -8.49
C TYR A 60 -2.18 11.72 -7.49
N MET A 61 -1.73 12.44 -6.48
CA MET A 61 -2.58 13.00 -5.42
C MET A 61 -2.21 14.44 -5.13
N PRO A 62 -3.15 15.25 -4.60
CA PRO A 62 -2.83 16.60 -4.12
C PRO A 62 -1.98 16.57 -2.86
N LYS A 63 -1.45 17.73 -2.47
CA LYS A 63 -0.57 17.92 -1.31
C LYS A 63 0.72 17.11 -1.48
N ILE A 64 1.11 16.29 -0.50
CA ILE A 64 2.23 15.38 -0.66
C ILE A 64 1.80 14.30 -1.65
N ASN A 65 2.41 14.29 -2.84
CA ASN A 65 2.08 13.32 -3.86
C ASN A 65 2.56 11.91 -3.48
N GLY A 66 2.08 10.91 -4.23
CA GLY A 66 2.38 9.51 -3.91
C GLY A 66 3.87 9.18 -3.99
N ILE A 67 4.62 9.82 -4.89
CA ILE A 67 6.06 9.57 -5.02
C ILE A 67 6.80 10.00 -3.75
N GLU A 68 6.46 11.17 -3.20
CA GLU A 68 7.02 11.65 -1.95
C GLU A 68 6.63 10.77 -0.76
N ALA A 69 5.35 10.36 -0.72
CA ALA A 69 4.87 9.46 0.33
C ALA A 69 5.59 8.11 0.28
N ILE A 70 5.79 7.54 -0.91
CA ILE A 70 6.51 6.29 -1.10
C ILE A 70 7.96 6.41 -0.61
N ALA A 71 8.63 7.52 -0.94
CA ALA A 71 9.99 7.77 -0.46
C ALA A 71 10.04 7.76 1.07
N TYR A 72 9.06 8.38 1.72
CA TYR A 72 8.93 8.35 3.17
C TYR A 72 8.76 6.93 3.71
N PHE A 73 7.84 6.15 3.13
CA PHE A 73 7.60 4.78 3.59
C PHE A 73 8.82 3.89 3.40
N ARG A 74 9.53 4.05 2.28
CA ARG A 74 10.76 3.26 2.02
C ARG A 74 11.87 3.63 2.99
N SER A 75 11.93 4.88 3.42
CA SER A 75 12.91 5.35 4.39
C SER A 75 12.58 4.93 5.82
N GLN A 76 11.33 5.11 6.24
CA GLN A 76 10.91 4.93 7.65
C GLN A 76 10.36 3.54 7.96
N PHE A 77 9.84 2.85 6.96
CA PHE A 77 9.23 1.52 7.10
C PHE A 77 9.77 0.59 6.00
N PRO A 78 11.09 0.38 5.94
CA PRO A 78 11.70 -0.31 4.80
C PRO A 78 11.28 -1.76 4.62
N SER A 79 10.79 -2.41 5.67
CA SER A 79 10.33 -3.80 5.58
C SER A 79 8.89 -3.91 5.05
N VAL A 80 8.11 -2.82 5.05
CA VAL A 80 6.71 -2.86 4.63
C VAL A 80 6.64 -2.70 3.11
N PRO A 81 6.10 -3.70 2.39
CA PRO A 81 6.01 -3.62 0.92
C PRO A 81 5.05 -2.53 0.48
N VAL A 82 5.42 -1.84 -0.59
CA VAL A 82 4.61 -0.78 -1.21
C VAL A 82 4.20 -1.23 -2.61
N ILE A 83 2.90 -1.16 -2.88
CA ILE A 83 2.29 -1.42 -4.18
C ILE A 83 1.78 -0.09 -4.72
N VAL A 84 2.13 0.23 -5.96
CA VAL A 84 1.65 1.45 -6.62
C VAL A 84 0.32 1.16 -7.32
N LEU A 85 -0.63 2.09 -7.20
CA LEU A 85 -1.90 2.06 -7.90
C LEU A 85 -2.06 3.37 -8.67
N THR A 86 -2.25 3.31 -9.99
CA THR A 86 -2.35 4.53 -10.79
C THR A 86 -3.31 4.39 -11.96
N GLY A 87 -4.02 5.49 -12.27
CA GLY A 87 -4.82 5.61 -13.50
C GLY A 87 -4.02 6.14 -14.68
N GLN A 88 -2.78 6.55 -14.47
CA GLN A 88 -1.91 7.14 -15.50
C GLN A 88 -0.56 6.42 -15.52
N PRO A 89 -0.51 5.20 -16.08
CA PRO A 89 0.73 4.44 -16.10
C PRO A 89 1.81 5.13 -16.96
N ASP A 90 3.03 5.13 -16.45
CA ASP A 90 4.19 5.73 -17.11
C ASP A 90 5.39 4.82 -16.84
N ILE A 91 6.02 4.34 -17.91
CA ILE A 91 7.15 3.42 -17.82
C ILE A 91 8.32 4.03 -17.05
N LYS A 92 8.59 5.32 -17.25
CA LYS A 92 9.69 6.01 -16.54
C LYS A 92 9.45 6.04 -15.04
N HIS A 93 8.22 6.39 -14.63
CA HIS A 93 7.85 6.39 -13.22
C HIS A 93 7.89 4.97 -12.64
N ALA A 94 7.35 4.00 -13.35
CA ALA A 94 7.35 2.61 -12.90
C ALA A 94 8.78 2.11 -12.66
N THR A 95 9.68 2.35 -13.60
CA THR A 95 11.08 1.94 -13.48
C THR A 95 11.74 2.59 -12.26
N ALA A 96 11.54 3.91 -12.07
CA ALA A 96 12.10 4.64 -10.93
C ALA A 96 11.58 4.09 -9.60
N LEU A 97 10.28 3.79 -9.53
CA LEU A 97 9.63 3.29 -8.32
C LEU A 97 10.10 1.87 -7.98
N PHE A 98 10.26 0.99 -8.97
CA PHE A 98 10.82 -0.34 -8.74
C PHE A 98 12.26 -0.26 -8.23
N LYS A 99 13.05 0.69 -8.72
CA LYS A 99 14.40 0.93 -8.20
C LYS A 99 14.38 1.39 -6.74
N GLN A 100 13.33 2.08 -6.31
CA GLN A 100 13.15 2.47 -4.91
C GLN A 100 12.65 1.34 -4.03
N GLY A 101 12.31 0.19 -4.62
CA GLY A 101 11.88 -0.98 -3.86
C GLY A 101 10.37 -1.21 -3.80
N VAL A 102 9.59 -0.53 -4.64
CA VAL A 102 8.17 -0.84 -4.82
C VAL A 102 8.06 -2.26 -5.36
N VAL A 103 7.15 -3.07 -4.81
CA VAL A 103 7.09 -4.50 -5.13
C VAL A 103 6.13 -4.83 -6.27
N ASP A 104 5.17 -3.95 -6.55
CA ASP A 104 4.25 -4.16 -7.66
C ASP A 104 3.61 -2.84 -8.11
N TYR A 105 2.97 -2.88 -9.27
CA TYR A 105 2.43 -1.71 -9.93
C TYR A 105 1.09 -2.07 -10.57
N LEU A 106 0.00 -1.53 -10.04
CA LEU A 106 -1.36 -1.81 -10.50
C LEU A 106 -1.92 -0.61 -11.25
N VAL A 107 -2.66 -0.88 -12.33
CA VAL A 107 -3.27 0.16 -13.17
C VAL A 107 -4.78 0.15 -12.96
N LYS A 108 -5.36 1.34 -12.78
CA LYS A 108 -6.82 1.50 -12.70
C LYS A 108 -7.46 1.34 -14.09
N PRO A 109 -8.66 0.80 -14.21
CA PRO A 109 -9.53 0.30 -13.16
C PRO A 109 -9.02 -0.97 -12.53
N ILE A 110 -9.30 -1.16 -11.22
CA ILE A 110 -8.76 -2.27 -10.44
C ILE A 110 -9.44 -3.58 -10.82
N ASP A 111 -8.61 -4.58 -11.14
CA ASP A 111 -9.05 -5.97 -11.25
C ASP A 111 -9.00 -6.58 -9.84
N ALA A 112 -10.14 -6.99 -9.31
CA ALA A 112 -10.23 -7.51 -7.95
C ALA A 112 -9.36 -8.75 -7.72
N GLU A 113 -9.30 -9.66 -8.69
CA GLU A 113 -8.48 -10.88 -8.57
C GLU A 113 -6.99 -10.55 -8.57
N LYS A 114 -6.57 -9.64 -9.43
CA LYS A 114 -5.17 -9.19 -9.48
C LYS A 114 -4.79 -8.46 -8.18
N LEU A 115 -5.67 -7.59 -7.67
CA LEU A 115 -5.45 -6.89 -6.41
C LEU A 115 -5.24 -7.88 -5.27
N LYS A 116 -6.13 -8.87 -5.13
CA LYS A 116 -6.02 -9.90 -4.09
C LYS A 116 -4.73 -10.70 -4.20
N SER A 117 -4.35 -11.08 -5.41
CA SER A 117 -3.13 -11.84 -5.67
C SER A 117 -1.87 -11.08 -5.26
N VAL A 118 -1.78 -9.82 -5.68
CA VAL A 118 -0.62 -8.96 -5.39
C VAL A 118 -0.51 -8.67 -3.91
N VAL A 119 -1.63 -8.33 -3.26
CA VAL A 119 -1.66 -8.05 -1.82
C VAL A 119 -1.33 -9.29 -1.01
N SER A 120 -1.88 -10.44 -1.40
CA SER A 120 -1.60 -11.71 -0.72
C SER A 120 -0.12 -12.04 -0.74
N LYS A 121 0.53 -11.90 -1.90
CA LYS A 121 1.96 -12.17 -2.04
C LYS A 121 2.79 -11.22 -1.17
N ALA A 122 2.54 -9.93 -1.27
CA ALA A 122 3.29 -8.92 -0.52
C ALA A 122 3.12 -9.10 1.00
N THR A 123 1.88 -9.31 1.44
CA THR A 123 1.57 -9.49 2.85
C THR A 123 2.21 -10.74 3.43
N LYS A 124 2.16 -11.86 2.70
CA LYS A 124 2.79 -13.10 3.14
C LYS A 124 4.31 -12.96 3.29
N GLU A 125 4.95 -12.29 2.35
CA GLU A 125 6.40 -12.05 2.43
C GLU A 125 6.75 -11.20 3.65
N HIS A 126 5.96 -10.17 3.94
CA HIS A 126 6.19 -9.32 5.11
C HIS A 126 5.95 -10.07 6.42
N VAL A 127 4.89 -10.87 6.51
CA VAL A 127 4.58 -11.67 7.70
C VAL A 127 5.71 -12.68 7.97
N LEU A 128 6.21 -13.35 6.93
CA LEU A 128 7.33 -14.27 7.05
C LEU A 128 8.60 -13.56 7.53
N PHE A 129 8.85 -12.36 7.03
CA PHE A 129 9.98 -11.55 7.48
C PHE A 129 9.87 -11.23 8.97
N LYS A 130 8.70 -10.78 9.43
CA LYS A 130 8.46 -10.49 10.85
C LYS A 130 8.68 -11.72 11.73
N ASP A 131 8.12 -12.85 11.34
CA ASP A 131 8.26 -14.10 12.09
C ASP A 131 9.71 -14.55 12.19
N LYS A 132 10.47 -14.40 11.11
CA LYS A 132 11.87 -14.81 11.05
C LYS A 132 12.77 -13.95 11.96
N PHE A 133 12.47 -12.68 12.12
CA PHE A 133 13.32 -11.73 12.83
C PHE A 133 12.74 -11.21 14.14
N SER A 134 11.59 -11.72 14.60
CA SER A 134 10.89 -11.22 15.79
C SER A 134 11.09 -12.05 17.05
N THR A 135 11.96 -13.02 17.03
CA THR A 135 12.24 -13.86 18.21
C THR A 135 13.28 -13.26 19.15
#